data_5916d0ed1a8ce801bd2694c2b460ca28
#
_entry.id   5916d0ed1a8ce801bd2694c2b460ca28
#
_cell.length_a   1.000
_cell.length_b   1.000
_cell.length_c   1.000
_cell.angle_alpha   90.00
_cell.angle_beta   90.00
_cell.angle_gamma   90.00
#
_symmetry.space_group_name_H-M   'P 1'
#
loop_
_entity.id
_entity.type
_entity.pdbx_description
1 polymer ?
#
loop_
_entity_poly.entity_id
_entity_poly.type
_entity_poly.pdbx_seq_one_letter_code
_entity_poly.pdbx_strand_id
1 'polypeptide(L)'
;MCIRDSYKPAIDTRYNDTEVVSHDTNSIPSIPVDHAQSILLLAGDVDVIGIDEAQFFDAEITMVCETLASRGIRVIVAGLDMDYLGKPFGQMPNLLAVADYITKLHAICMKCGNIAHVSFRKTANESQVLLGEKDTYEPRCRKCMHEK
;
A
#
# COMPACT_ATOMS: atom_id res chain seq x y z
N MET A 1 -25.87 -3.90 -8.61
CA MET A 1 -24.74 -4.75 -8.15
C MET A 1 -23.50 -3.89 -8.35
N CYS A 2 -22.75 -3.58 -7.30
CA CYS A 2 -21.55 -2.77 -7.43
C CYS A 2 -20.47 -3.59 -8.14
N ILE A 3 -20.03 -3.16 -9.32
CA ILE A 3 -18.96 -3.80 -10.08
C ILE A 3 -17.64 -3.19 -9.57
N ARG A 4 -16.70 -4.05 -9.18
CA ARG A 4 -15.43 -3.64 -8.57
C ARG A 4 -14.26 -4.45 -9.11
N ASP A 5 -13.16 -3.77 -9.36
CA ASP A 5 -11.88 -4.36 -9.70
C ASP A 5 -10.84 -4.02 -8.64
N SER A 6 -9.82 -4.85 -8.51
CA SER A 6 -8.68 -4.60 -7.64
C SER A 6 -7.38 -4.80 -8.40
N TYR A 7 -6.40 -3.95 -8.14
CA TYR A 7 -5.09 -3.94 -8.78
C TYR A 7 -3.98 -3.91 -7.74
N LYS A 8 -2.87 -4.57 -8.05
CA LYS A 8 -1.65 -4.53 -7.25
C LYS A 8 -0.41 -4.45 -8.14
N PRO A 9 0.74 -3.93 -7.65
CA PRO A 9 1.98 -3.92 -8.42
C PRO A 9 2.49 -5.36 -8.60
N ALA A 10 2.95 -5.70 -9.81
CA ALA A 10 3.43 -7.05 -10.14
C ALA A 10 4.69 -7.46 -9.34
N ILE A 11 5.41 -6.49 -8.75
CA ILE A 11 6.54 -6.76 -7.86
C ILE A 11 6.11 -7.43 -6.53
N ASP A 12 4.84 -7.34 -6.14
CA ASP A 12 4.34 -7.96 -4.90
C ASP A 12 3.95 -9.43 -5.13
N THR A 13 4.90 -10.32 -4.91
CA THR A 13 4.76 -11.78 -5.05
C THR A 13 4.60 -12.50 -3.70
N ARG A 14 4.34 -11.78 -2.59
CA ARG A 14 4.41 -12.32 -1.20
C ARG A 14 3.37 -13.38 -0.89
N TYR A 15 2.19 -13.34 -1.51
CA TYR A 15 1.10 -14.29 -1.22
C TYR A 15 0.64 -15.05 -2.45
N ASN A 16 -0.08 -14.41 -3.33
CA ASN A 16 -0.59 -14.99 -4.57
C ASN A 16 -0.53 -13.92 -5.66
N ASP A 17 -0.13 -14.29 -6.86
CA ASP A 17 0.02 -13.34 -7.95
C ASP A 17 -1.30 -12.67 -8.37
N THR A 18 -2.44 -13.30 -8.05
CA THR A 18 -3.78 -12.88 -8.50
C THR A 18 -4.74 -12.50 -7.39
N GLU A 19 -4.27 -12.37 -6.13
CA GLU A 19 -5.13 -12.04 -4.99
C GLU A 19 -4.45 -11.05 -4.05
N VAL A 20 -5.25 -10.17 -3.44
CA VAL A 20 -4.90 -9.44 -2.21
C VAL A 20 -5.41 -10.28 -1.04
N VAL A 21 -4.50 -10.70 -0.17
CA VAL A 21 -4.81 -11.57 0.97
C VAL A 21 -4.60 -10.83 2.27
N SER A 22 -5.62 -10.80 3.14
CA SER A 22 -5.49 -10.27 4.50
C SER A 22 -4.83 -11.29 5.44
N HIS A 23 -4.30 -10.82 6.57
CA HIS A 23 -3.75 -11.70 7.61
C HIS A 23 -4.76 -12.72 8.16
N ASP A 24 -6.06 -12.47 8.01
CA ASP A 24 -7.17 -13.36 8.43
C ASP A 24 -7.62 -14.31 7.30
N THR A 25 -6.79 -14.49 6.27
CA THR A 25 -7.05 -15.38 5.12
C THR A 25 -8.23 -15.00 4.22
N ASN A 26 -8.82 -13.82 4.40
CA ASN A 26 -9.77 -13.30 3.42
C ASN A 26 -9.00 -12.83 2.18
N SER A 27 -9.45 -13.26 1.00
CA SER A 27 -8.83 -12.86 -0.26
C SER A 27 -9.81 -12.13 -1.16
N ILE A 28 -9.27 -11.19 -1.94
CA ILE A 28 -9.99 -10.49 -3.00
C ILE A 28 -9.19 -10.69 -4.28
N PRO A 29 -9.82 -11.15 -5.39
CA PRO A 29 -9.14 -11.22 -6.68
C PRO A 29 -8.54 -9.86 -7.04
N SER A 30 -7.28 -9.87 -7.48
CA SER A 30 -6.55 -8.67 -7.84
C SER A 30 -5.73 -8.91 -9.11
N ILE A 31 -5.66 -7.91 -9.96
CA ILE A 31 -4.92 -7.96 -11.22
C ILE A 31 -3.53 -7.37 -10.97
N PRO A 32 -2.44 -8.15 -11.12
CA PRO A 32 -1.10 -7.61 -11.06
C PRO A 32 -0.82 -6.77 -12.31
N VAL A 33 -0.23 -5.59 -12.13
CA VAL A 33 0.15 -4.69 -13.22
C VAL A 33 1.57 -4.17 -13.02
N ASP A 34 2.31 -4.04 -14.14
CA ASP A 34 3.69 -3.54 -14.11
C ASP A 34 3.74 -2.00 -14.03
N HIS A 35 2.75 -1.33 -14.59
CA HIS A 35 2.67 0.13 -14.68
C HIS A 35 1.29 0.65 -14.28
N ALA A 36 1.27 1.78 -13.59
CA ALA A 36 0.02 2.39 -13.14
C ALA A 36 -0.95 2.70 -14.30
N GLN A 37 -0.45 3.14 -15.45
CA GLN A 37 -1.29 3.43 -16.62
C GLN A 37 -2.07 2.21 -17.14
N SER A 38 -1.58 0.99 -16.91
CA SER A 38 -2.29 -0.23 -17.28
C SER A 38 -3.67 -0.32 -16.62
N ILE A 39 -3.82 0.26 -15.43
CA ILE A 39 -5.10 0.31 -14.72
C ILE A 39 -6.15 1.07 -15.55
N LEU A 40 -5.78 2.18 -16.19
CA LEU A 40 -6.71 2.95 -17.05
C LEU A 40 -7.21 2.19 -18.27
N LEU A 41 -6.38 1.26 -18.77
CA LEU A 41 -6.71 0.43 -19.94
C LEU A 41 -7.55 -0.79 -19.55
N LEU A 42 -7.31 -1.34 -18.38
CA LEU A 42 -7.97 -2.54 -17.87
C LEU A 42 -9.27 -2.20 -17.14
N ALA A 43 -9.38 -1.00 -16.56
CA ALA A 43 -10.56 -0.53 -15.88
C ALA A 43 -11.74 -0.45 -16.88
N GLY A 44 -12.67 -1.37 -16.74
CA GLY A 44 -13.90 -1.41 -17.50
C GLY A 44 -14.95 -0.44 -16.95
N ASP A 45 -16.21 -0.77 -17.18
CA ASP A 45 -17.36 -0.05 -16.61
C ASP A 45 -17.62 -0.53 -15.17
N VAL A 46 -16.84 0.03 -14.23
CA VAL A 46 -16.85 -0.34 -12.81
C VAL A 46 -17.20 0.85 -11.93
N ASP A 47 -17.84 0.59 -10.79
CA ASP A 47 -18.19 1.63 -9.80
C ASP A 47 -17.04 1.91 -8.83
N VAL A 48 -16.20 0.90 -8.55
CA VAL A 48 -15.15 0.95 -7.54
C VAL A 48 -13.87 0.28 -8.03
N ILE A 49 -12.73 0.93 -7.81
CA ILE A 49 -11.40 0.36 -8.03
C ILE A 49 -10.63 0.36 -6.72
N GLY A 50 -10.10 -0.81 -6.34
CA GLY A 50 -9.13 -0.99 -5.26
C GLY A 50 -7.70 -1.01 -5.80
N ILE A 51 -6.78 -0.34 -5.14
CA ILE A 51 -5.34 -0.36 -5.45
C ILE A 51 -4.60 -0.68 -4.16
N ASP A 52 -3.91 -1.81 -4.12
CA ASP A 52 -3.14 -2.23 -2.96
C ASP A 52 -1.64 -2.01 -3.19
N GLU A 53 -0.89 -1.93 -2.07
CA GLU A 53 0.57 -1.73 -2.05
C GLU A 53 1.03 -0.53 -2.91
N ALA A 54 0.28 0.56 -2.83
CA ALA A 54 0.41 1.71 -3.74
C ALA A 54 1.80 2.38 -3.69
N GLN A 55 2.59 2.20 -2.63
CA GLN A 55 3.95 2.70 -2.52
C GLN A 55 4.93 2.10 -3.54
N PHE A 56 4.59 0.98 -4.15
CA PHE A 56 5.45 0.30 -5.14
C PHE A 56 5.12 0.65 -6.59
N PHE A 57 4.08 1.43 -6.83
CA PHE A 57 3.76 1.92 -8.17
C PHE A 57 4.70 3.05 -8.62
N ASP A 58 4.78 3.22 -9.94
CA ASP A 58 5.49 4.33 -10.58
C ASP A 58 4.86 5.71 -10.29
N ALA A 59 5.51 6.77 -10.77
CA ALA A 59 5.09 8.16 -10.51
C ALA A 59 3.70 8.50 -11.08
N GLU A 60 3.19 7.71 -12.00
CA GLU A 60 1.94 7.98 -12.70
C GLU A 60 0.70 7.58 -11.91
N ILE A 61 0.86 6.79 -10.83
CA ILE A 61 -0.27 6.30 -10.04
C ILE A 61 -1.18 7.42 -9.51
N THR A 62 -0.60 8.57 -9.12
CA THR A 62 -1.39 9.71 -8.65
C THR A 62 -2.32 10.24 -9.75
N MET A 63 -1.78 10.47 -10.95
CA MET A 63 -2.56 10.91 -12.12
C MET A 63 -3.63 9.86 -12.51
N VAL A 64 -3.29 8.57 -12.43
CA VAL A 64 -4.23 7.49 -12.71
C VAL A 64 -5.40 7.54 -11.74
N CYS A 65 -5.16 7.68 -10.44
CA CYS A 65 -6.21 7.79 -9.42
C CYS A 65 -7.12 9.01 -9.65
N GLU A 66 -6.54 10.19 -9.92
CA GLU A 66 -7.31 11.40 -10.23
C GLU A 66 -8.16 11.25 -11.50
N THR A 67 -7.60 10.61 -12.54
CA THR A 67 -8.32 10.34 -13.79
C THR A 67 -9.52 9.44 -13.56
N LEU A 68 -9.38 8.35 -12.81
CA LEU A 68 -10.46 7.43 -12.47
C LEU A 68 -11.53 8.13 -11.62
N ALA A 69 -11.12 8.87 -10.60
CA ALA A 69 -12.02 9.63 -9.73
C ALA A 69 -12.82 10.68 -10.53
N SER A 70 -12.17 11.37 -11.48
CA SER A 70 -12.82 12.33 -12.37
C SER A 70 -13.85 11.70 -13.31
N ARG A 71 -13.76 10.40 -13.58
CA ARG A 71 -14.78 9.61 -14.30
C ARG A 71 -15.96 9.18 -13.41
N GLY A 72 -15.94 9.53 -12.13
CA GLY A 72 -16.96 9.14 -11.15
C GLY A 72 -16.74 7.78 -10.52
N ILE A 73 -15.59 7.14 -10.74
CA ILE A 73 -15.22 5.85 -10.15
C ILE A 73 -14.71 6.10 -8.72
N ARG A 74 -15.18 5.35 -7.74
CA ARG A 74 -14.63 5.39 -6.40
C ARG A 74 -13.29 4.67 -6.35
N VAL A 75 -12.21 5.41 -6.08
CA VAL A 75 -10.87 4.84 -5.95
C VAL A 75 -10.51 4.65 -4.48
N ILE A 76 -10.15 3.42 -4.09
CA ILE A 76 -9.73 3.06 -2.75
C ILE A 76 -8.28 2.62 -2.82
N VAL A 77 -7.39 3.37 -2.19
CA VAL A 77 -5.95 3.11 -2.22
C VAL A 77 -5.46 2.67 -0.85
N ALA A 78 -4.74 1.56 -0.81
CA ALA A 78 -4.04 1.08 0.38
C ALA A 78 -2.52 1.06 0.13
N GLY A 79 -1.76 1.36 1.19
CA GLY A 79 -0.31 1.35 1.09
C GLY A 79 0.38 1.88 2.35
N LEU A 80 1.69 1.66 2.44
CA LEU A 80 2.53 2.18 3.50
C LEU A 80 2.94 3.63 3.21
N ASP A 81 2.58 4.54 4.09
CA ASP A 81 2.92 5.96 3.96
C ASP A 81 4.41 6.26 4.24
N MET A 82 5.07 5.42 5.03
CA MET A 82 6.49 5.54 5.38
C MET A 82 7.24 4.22 5.19
N ASP A 83 8.50 4.33 4.78
CA ASP A 83 9.44 3.21 4.73
C ASP A 83 9.99 2.84 6.14
N TYR A 84 10.86 1.83 6.20
CA TYR A 84 11.46 1.36 7.45
C TYR A 84 12.37 2.38 8.16
N LEU A 85 12.81 3.44 7.47
CA LEU A 85 13.54 4.57 8.02
C LEU A 85 12.62 5.69 8.53
N GLY A 86 11.30 5.53 8.39
CA GLY A 86 10.31 6.55 8.72
C GLY A 86 10.29 7.72 7.72
N LYS A 87 10.78 7.50 6.51
CA LYS A 87 10.72 8.46 5.40
C LYS A 87 9.48 8.22 4.55
N PRO A 88 8.96 9.26 3.88
CA PRO A 88 7.86 9.09 2.92
C PRO A 88 8.18 8.01 1.89
N PHE A 89 7.20 7.12 1.61
CA PHE A 89 7.42 5.97 0.76
C PHE A 89 6.77 6.14 -0.62
N GLY A 90 7.55 6.01 -1.68
CA GLY A 90 7.09 6.05 -3.07
C GLY A 90 6.20 7.26 -3.37
N GLN A 91 5.07 7.02 -4.02
CA GLN A 91 4.09 8.04 -4.38
C GLN A 91 3.04 8.32 -3.29
N MET A 92 3.12 7.66 -2.13
CA MET A 92 2.16 7.85 -1.04
C MET A 92 1.98 9.31 -0.60
N PRO A 93 3.03 10.17 -0.52
CA PRO A 93 2.83 11.58 -0.19
C PRO A 93 1.91 12.30 -1.17
N ASN A 94 2.05 12.03 -2.47
CA ASN A 94 1.24 12.64 -3.50
C ASN A 94 -0.21 12.11 -3.46
N LEU A 95 -0.37 10.80 -3.30
CA LEU A 95 -1.69 10.17 -3.13
C LEU A 95 -2.43 10.71 -1.90
N LEU A 96 -1.74 10.85 -0.76
CA LEU A 96 -2.31 11.44 0.44
C LEU A 96 -2.70 12.92 0.25
N ALA A 97 -1.99 13.67 -0.60
CA ALA A 97 -2.29 15.07 -0.88
C ALA A 97 -3.56 15.26 -1.71
N VAL A 98 -3.83 14.36 -2.67
CA VAL A 98 -5.00 14.44 -3.57
C VAL A 98 -6.23 13.68 -3.06
N ALA A 99 -6.09 12.85 -2.02
CA ALA A 99 -7.18 12.05 -1.48
C ALA A 99 -8.25 12.91 -0.80
N ASP A 100 -9.53 12.70 -1.13
CA ASP A 100 -10.65 13.32 -0.44
C ASP A 100 -10.83 12.84 1.00
N TYR A 101 -10.48 11.56 1.25
CA TYR A 101 -10.59 10.91 2.56
C TYR A 101 -9.33 10.12 2.88
N ILE A 102 -8.80 10.30 4.10
CA ILE A 102 -7.61 9.62 4.58
C ILE A 102 -7.92 8.93 5.91
N THR A 103 -7.59 7.64 6.00
CA THR A 103 -7.59 6.89 7.25
C THR A 103 -6.20 6.34 7.50
N LYS A 104 -5.52 6.82 8.55
CA LYS A 104 -4.23 6.27 8.97
C LYS A 104 -4.46 5.18 10.01
N LEU A 105 -4.15 3.95 9.63
CA LEU A 105 -4.20 2.79 10.52
C LEU A 105 -2.85 2.63 11.23
N HIS A 106 -2.90 2.25 12.50
CA HIS A 106 -1.72 2.07 13.33
C HIS A 106 -1.73 0.70 14.00
N ALA A 107 -0.58 0.06 14.04
CA ALA A 107 -0.34 -1.13 14.84
C ALA A 107 0.03 -0.75 16.29
N ILE A 108 0.26 -1.74 17.13
CA ILE A 108 0.77 -1.56 18.49
C ILE A 108 2.27 -1.78 18.49
N CYS A 109 3.01 -0.88 19.12
CA CYS A 109 4.45 -0.96 19.26
C CYS A 109 4.86 -2.20 20.05
N MET A 110 5.67 -3.06 19.46
CA MET A 110 6.11 -4.32 20.07
C MET A 110 7.04 -4.11 21.28
N LYS A 111 7.65 -2.91 21.43
CA LYS A 111 8.52 -2.62 22.58
C LYS A 111 7.78 -2.05 23.79
N CYS A 112 6.83 -1.15 23.60
CA CYS A 112 6.25 -0.39 24.72
C CYS A 112 4.71 -0.37 24.76
N GLY A 113 4.02 -1.02 23.83
CA GLY A 113 2.55 -1.09 23.80
C GLY A 113 1.85 0.20 23.33
N ASN A 114 2.57 1.27 22.99
CA ASN A 114 1.98 2.49 22.44
C ASN A 114 1.65 2.33 20.95
N ILE A 115 0.96 3.32 20.39
CA ILE A 115 0.66 3.36 18.94
C ILE A 115 1.97 3.36 18.15
N ALA A 116 2.10 2.41 17.22
CA ALA A 116 3.23 2.30 16.30
C ALA A 116 3.01 3.19 15.07
N HIS A 117 4.11 3.76 14.56
CA HIS A 117 4.10 4.66 13.40
C HIS A 117 5.00 4.17 12.27
N VAL A 118 5.91 3.24 12.53
CA VAL A 118 6.88 2.74 11.57
C VAL A 118 6.99 1.23 11.60
N SER A 119 7.25 0.65 10.44
CA SER A 119 7.64 -0.75 10.26
C SER A 119 9.15 -0.85 10.41
N PHE A 120 9.62 -1.04 11.66
CA PHE A 120 11.04 -1.12 11.96
C PHE A 120 11.64 -2.42 11.40
N ARG A 121 12.72 -2.31 10.62
CA ARG A 121 13.43 -3.47 10.07
C ARG A 121 14.41 -4.03 11.09
N LYS A 122 14.31 -5.33 11.37
CA LYS A 122 15.19 -6.04 12.32
C LYS A 122 16.52 -6.47 11.70
N THR A 123 16.60 -6.57 10.38
CA THR A 123 17.78 -7.02 9.63
C THR A 123 18.62 -5.85 9.13
N ALA A 124 19.94 -6.06 9.00
CA ALA A 124 20.91 -5.06 8.55
C ALA A 124 20.97 -4.85 7.03
N ASN A 125 19.91 -5.16 6.29
CA ASN A 125 19.88 -4.96 4.84
C ASN A 125 19.50 -3.50 4.53
N GLU A 126 20.28 -2.81 3.68
CA GLU A 126 20.12 -1.39 3.34
C GLU A 126 19.19 -1.15 2.14
N SER A 127 18.72 -2.18 1.44
CA SER A 127 17.77 -2.03 0.33
C SER A 127 16.47 -1.38 0.82
N GLN A 128 15.97 -0.34 0.15
CA GLN A 128 14.72 0.32 0.52
C GLN A 128 13.53 -0.65 0.46
N VAL A 129 13.50 -1.47 -0.58
CA VAL A 129 12.49 -2.52 -0.76
C VAL A 129 13.08 -3.85 -0.35
N LEU A 130 12.56 -4.44 0.72
CA LEU A 130 12.81 -5.82 1.11
C LEU A 130 11.44 -6.44 1.37
N LEU A 131 11.02 -7.33 0.49
CA LEU A 131 9.80 -8.10 0.67
C LEU A 131 10.01 -9.06 1.84
N GLY A 132 9.21 -8.93 2.88
CA GLY A 132 9.35 -9.74 4.08
C GLY A 132 8.18 -9.57 5.04
N GLU A 133 8.01 -10.56 5.92
CA GLU A 133 6.95 -10.62 6.91
C GLU A 133 7.44 -10.33 8.33
N LYS A 134 6.70 -10.82 9.34
CA LYS A 134 6.91 -10.62 10.79
C LYS A 134 8.33 -10.89 11.29
N ASP A 135 9.09 -11.75 10.59
CA ASP A 135 10.49 -12.05 10.96
C ASP A 135 11.46 -10.93 10.57
N THR A 136 11.10 -10.14 9.56
CA THR A 136 11.93 -9.05 9.01
C THR A 136 11.57 -7.70 9.59
N TYR A 137 10.29 -7.46 9.91
CA TYR A 137 9.77 -6.18 10.38
C TYR A 137 9.01 -6.32 11.69
N GLU A 138 9.01 -5.25 12.47
CA GLU A 138 8.13 -5.10 13.64
C GLU A 138 7.60 -3.68 13.76
N PRO A 139 6.36 -3.48 14.22
CA PRO A 139 5.81 -2.15 14.43
C PRO A 139 6.45 -1.49 15.64
N ARG A 140 6.95 -0.25 15.47
CA ARG A 140 7.51 0.59 16.53
C ARG A 140 6.91 1.98 16.57
N CYS A 141 6.80 2.57 17.77
CA CYS A 141 6.49 3.99 17.92
C CYS A 141 7.73 4.85 17.65
N ARG A 142 7.55 6.17 17.48
CA ARG A 142 8.62 7.12 17.19
C ARG A 142 9.74 7.07 18.24
N LYS A 143 9.41 6.89 19.53
CA LYS A 143 10.42 6.78 20.60
C LYS A 143 11.23 5.50 20.46
N CYS A 144 10.58 4.34 20.32
CA CYS A 144 11.27 3.06 20.28
C CYS A 144 11.94 2.75 18.91
N MET A 145 11.69 3.55 17.89
CA MET A 145 12.34 3.42 16.58
C MET A 145 13.87 3.62 16.68
N HIS A 146 14.32 4.49 17.57
CA HIS A 146 15.73 4.84 17.74
C HIS A 146 16.43 4.05 18.87
N GLU A 147 15.67 3.22 19.59
CA GLU A 147 16.24 2.35 20.63
C GLU A 147 16.73 1.04 19.98
N LYS A 148 18.04 0.76 20.15
CA LYS A 148 18.67 -0.50 19.72
C LYS A 148 18.21 -1.70 20.57
#